data_0fd4fed0d13e3b792e9a3dee6f1fa026
#
_entry.id   0fd4fed0d13e3b792e9a3dee6f1fa026
#
_cell.length_a   1.000
_cell.length_b   1.000
_cell.length_c   1.000
_cell.angle_alpha   90.00
_cell.angle_beta   90.00
_cell.angle_gamma   90.00
#
_symmetry.space_group_name_H-M   'P 1'
#
loop_
_entity.id
_entity.type
_entity.pdbx_description
1 polymer ?
#
loop_
_entity_poly.entity_id
_entity_poly.type
_entity_poly.pdbx_seq_one_letter_code
_entity_poly.pdbx_strand_id
1 'polypeptide(L)'
;MLVLAVALAPADSVAQTGKVAKGSPKLPRIVDVGADKCIPCVMMAPILEELKKEYAGVLDVEFVDVWKNPVGAKQYKVRGIPTQIFYDANGKELKRHLGFISKQGILDEFQKLGIPLKPAVKKGT
;
A
#
# COMPACT_ATOMS: atom_id res chain seq x y z
N MET A 1 -10.61 57.69 -32.59
CA MET A 1 -9.71 57.18 -31.57
C MET A 1 -10.20 55.78 -31.19
N LEU A 2 -9.50 54.78 -31.65
CA LEU A 2 -9.85 53.36 -31.45
C LEU A 2 -9.04 52.84 -30.27
N VAL A 3 -9.68 52.54 -29.14
CA VAL A 3 -9.04 51.93 -27.99
C VAL A 3 -9.10 50.42 -28.14
N LEU A 4 -7.96 49.81 -28.42
CA LEU A 4 -7.81 48.37 -28.50
C LEU A 4 -7.68 47.82 -27.06
N ALA A 5 -8.71 47.17 -26.58
CA ALA A 5 -8.66 46.43 -25.32
C ALA A 5 -7.97 45.07 -25.56
N VAL A 6 -6.72 44.94 -25.09
CA VAL A 6 -6.04 43.67 -25.04
C VAL A 6 -6.56 42.88 -23.84
N ALA A 7 -7.35 41.88 -24.13
CA ALA A 7 -7.77 40.90 -23.10
C ALA A 7 -6.58 39.99 -22.80
N LEU A 8 -6.03 40.13 -21.61
CA LEU A 8 -5.08 39.17 -21.05
C LEU A 8 -5.84 37.94 -20.62
N ALA A 9 -5.67 36.84 -21.33
CA ALA A 9 -6.17 35.54 -20.89
C ALA A 9 -5.29 35.02 -19.74
N PRO A 10 -5.87 34.50 -18.65
CA PRO A 10 -5.09 33.87 -17.60
C PRO A 10 -4.54 32.55 -18.14
N ALA A 11 -3.22 32.39 -18.02
CA ALA A 11 -2.59 31.12 -18.28
C ALA A 11 -2.98 30.13 -17.16
N ASP A 12 -3.86 29.19 -17.47
CA ASP A 12 -4.14 28.07 -16.60
C ASP A 12 -2.90 27.19 -16.52
N SER A 13 -2.11 27.43 -15.51
CA SER A 13 -1.01 26.56 -15.15
C SER A 13 -1.59 25.31 -14.49
N VAL A 14 -1.93 24.32 -15.29
CA VAL A 14 -2.28 23.00 -14.79
C VAL A 14 -1.00 22.30 -14.36
N ALA A 15 -0.69 22.41 -13.08
CA ALA A 15 0.33 21.60 -12.47
C ALA A 15 -0.14 20.14 -12.44
N GLN A 16 0.31 19.35 -13.41
CA GLN A 16 0.09 17.90 -13.39
C GLN A 16 1.07 17.29 -12.41
N THR A 17 0.67 17.27 -11.16
CA THR A 17 1.33 16.45 -10.16
C THR A 17 0.85 15.02 -10.28
N GLY A 18 1.79 14.14 -10.61
CA GLY A 18 1.82 12.72 -10.29
C GLY A 18 0.55 11.90 -10.54
N LYS A 19 0.72 10.87 -11.32
CA LYS A 19 -0.26 9.80 -11.54
C LYS A 19 -0.88 9.30 -10.23
N VAL A 20 -1.93 9.94 -9.80
CA VAL A 20 -2.93 9.29 -8.95
C VAL A 20 -3.86 8.58 -9.93
N ALA A 21 -3.89 7.25 -9.86
CA ALA A 21 -4.84 6.48 -10.63
C ALA A 21 -6.24 7.02 -10.33
N LYS A 22 -6.91 7.56 -11.36
CA LYS A 22 -8.27 8.08 -11.23
C LYS A 22 -9.17 6.99 -10.67
N GLY A 23 -9.78 7.21 -9.52
CA GLY A 23 -10.89 6.43 -9.01
C GLY A 23 -10.55 5.36 -7.97
N SER A 24 -9.28 5.20 -7.57
CA SER A 24 -8.98 4.31 -6.44
C SER A 24 -9.15 5.07 -5.13
N PRO A 25 -10.03 4.62 -4.22
CA PRO A 25 -10.09 5.18 -2.89
C PRO A 25 -8.73 5.03 -2.21
N LYS A 26 -8.34 6.01 -1.42
CA LYS A 26 -7.12 5.90 -0.62
C LYS A 26 -7.33 4.86 0.47
N LEU A 27 -6.57 3.77 0.41
CA LEU A 27 -6.66 2.66 1.33
C LEU A 27 -5.40 2.58 2.20
N PRO A 28 -5.53 2.13 3.45
CA PRO A 28 -4.36 1.64 4.17
C PRO A 28 -3.72 0.50 3.38
N ARG A 29 -2.43 0.34 3.52
CA ARG A 29 -1.65 -0.60 2.72
C ARG A 29 -0.68 -1.38 3.58
N ILE A 30 -0.50 -2.65 3.25
CA ILE A 30 0.59 -3.48 3.77
C ILE A 30 1.47 -3.92 2.60
N VAL A 31 2.78 -3.77 2.77
CA VAL A 31 3.79 -4.27 1.82
C VAL A 31 4.59 -5.36 2.53
N ASP A 32 4.56 -6.57 1.99
CA ASP A 32 5.41 -7.65 2.45
C ASP A 32 6.63 -7.75 1.52
N VAL A 33 7.79 -7.42 2.05
CA VAL A 33 9.06 -7.51 1.33
C VAL A 33 9.72 -8.84 1.67
N GLY A 34 9.78 -9.73 0.72
CA GLY A 34 10.24 -11.09 0.96
C GLY A 34 10.89 -11.73 -0.27
N ALA A 35 10.85 -13.04 -0.34
CA ALA A 35 11.33 -13.81 -1.47
C ALA A 35 10.56 -15.13 -1.58
N ASP A 36 10.46 -15.68 -2.78
CA ASP A 36 9.69 -16.89 -3.04
C ASP A 36 10.30 -18.18 -2.46
N LYS A 37 11.59 -18.16 -2.13
CA LYS A 37 12.32 -19.34 -1.59
C LYS A 37 12.71 -19.23 -0.11
N CYS A 38 12.30 -18.16 0.55
CA CYS A 38 12.52 -17.94 1.97
C CYS A 38 11.39 -18.64 2.75
N ILE A 39 11.71 -19.55 3.68
CA ILE A 39 10.70 -20.33 4.40
C ILE A 39 9.65 -19.48 5.10
N PRO A 40 9.99 -18.52 5.97
CA PRO A 40 8.98 -17.65 6.58
C PRO A 40 8.25 -16.77 5.57
N CYS A 41 8.89 -16.41 4.45
CA CYS A 41 8.23 -15.67 3.37
C CYS A 41 7.16 -16.55 2.66
N VAL A 42 7.46 -17.81 2.44
CA VAL A 42 6.51 -18.78 1.86
C VAL A 42 5.29 -18.96 2.76
N MET A 43 5.49 -18.92 4.08
CA MET A 43 4.39 -18.99 5.04
C MET A 43 3.50 -17.73 5.02
N MET A 44 4.04 -16.58 4.59
CA MET A 44 3.27 -15.35 4.42
C MET A 44 2.34 -15.38 3.21
N ALA A 45 2.69 -16.12 2.15
CA ALA A 45 1.95 -16.10 0.88
C ALA A 45 0.44 -16.40 1.03
N PRO A 46 -0.01 -17.48 1.70
CA PRO A 46 -1.43 -17.74 1.87
C PRO A 46 -2.13 -16.67 2.73
N ILE A 47 -1.44 -16.10 3.71
CA ILE A 47 -1.96 -15.02 4.55
C ILE A 47 -2.24 -13.78 3.72
N LEU A 48 -1.30 -13.40 2.85
CA LEU A 48 -1.46 -12.26 1.95
C LEU A 48 -2.59 -12.47 0.94
N GLU A 49 -2.74 -13.68 0.40
CA GLU A 49 -3.83 -14.03 -0.51
C GLU A 49 -5.20 -13.96 0.20
N GLU A 50 -5.31 -14.45 1.42
CA GLU A 50 -6.53 -14.32 2.21
C GLU A 50 -6.88 -12.85 2.48
N LEU A 51 -5.90 -12.04 2.87
CA LEU A 51 -6.10 -10.62 3.10
C LEU A 51 -6.56 -9.89 1.84
N LYS A 52 -5.97 -10.20 0.68
CA LYS A 52 -6.40 -9.63 -0.60
C LYS A 52 -7.87 -9.92 -0.89
N LYS A 53 -8.31 -11.14 -0.62
CA LYS A 53 -9.69 -11.57 -0.89
C LYS A 53 -10.67 -10.99 0.12
N GLU A 54 -10.37 -11.15 1.41
CA GLU A 54 -11.30 -10.77 2.49
C GLU A 54 -11.39 -9.26 2.69
N TYR A 55 -10.31 -8.53 2.42
CA TYR A 55 -10.22 -7.09 2.60
C TYR A 55 -10.12 -6.30 1.30
N ALA A 56 -10.60 -6.87 0.19
CA ALA A 56 -10.68 -6.18 -1.09
C ALA A 56 -11.47 -4.86 -0.96
N GLY A 57 -10.88 -3.76 -1.44
CA GLY A 57 -11.47 -2.42 -1.29
C GLY A 57 -11.34 -1.80 0.12
N VAL A 58 -10.72 -2.49 1.06
CA VAL A 58 -10.50 -2.04 2.45
C VAL A 58 -9.02 -1.91 2.77
N LEU A 59 -8.22 -2.86 2.33
CA LEU A 59 -6.77 -2.91 2.53
C LEU A 59 -6.08 -3.22 1.19
N ASP A 60 -5.09 -2.45 0.86
CA ASP A 60 -4.19 -2.74 -0.26
C ASP A 60 -3.06 -3.65 0.21
N VAL A 61 -2.89 -4.80 -0.43
CA VAL A 61 -1.91 -5.81 -0.07
C VAL A 61 -0.93 -6.00 -1.21
N GLU A 62 0.35 -5.74 -0.96
CA GLU A 62 1.42 -5.85 -1.95
C GLU A 62 2.52 -6.80 -1.47
N PHE A 63 3.03 -7.60 -2.38
CA PHE A 63 4.22 -8.43 -2.16
C PHE A 63 5.34 -7.97 -3.09
N VAL A 64 6.53 -7.78 -2.54
CA VAL A 64 7.74 -7.41 -3.28
C VAL A 64 8.80 -8.47 -3.07
N ASP A 65 9.18 -9.15 -4.15
CA ASP A 65 10.23 -10.16 -4.14
C ASP A 65 11.59 -9.50 -4.34
N VAL A 66 12.45 -9.59 -3.34
CA VAL A 66 13.78 -8.92 -3.35
C VAL A 66 14.74 -9.54 -4.36
N TRP A 67 14.53 -10.81 -4.74
CA TRP A 67 15.38 -11.48 -5.71
C TRP A 67 14.93 -11.23 -7.15
N LYS A 68 13.63 -11.12 -7.38
CA LYS A 68 13.07 -10.83 -8.70
C LYS A 68 13.06 -9.34 -9.03
N ASN A 69 12.92 -8.50 -8.01
CA ASN A 69 12.90 -7.05 -8.16
C ASN A 69 13.82 -6.36 -7.13
N PRO A 70 15.15 -6.52 -7.27
CA PRO A 70 16.09 -5.94 -6.31
C PRO A 70 16.06 -4.41 -6.31
N VAL A 71 15.77 -3.76 -7.44
CA VAL A 71 15.65 -2.30 -7.51
C VAL A 71 14.42 -1.81 -6.75
N GLY A 72 13.27 -2.44 -6.96
CA GLY A 72 12.05 -2.13 -6.21
C GLY A 72 12.19 -2.40 -4.71
N ALA A 73 12.85 -3.50 -4.35
CA ALA A 73 13.09 -3.86 -2.94
C ALA A 73 14.02 -2.85 -2.23
N LYS A 74 15.02 -2.34 -2.93
CA LYS A 74 16.02 -1.43 -2.39
C LYS A 74 15.42 -0.13 -1.84
N GLN A 75 14.34 0.37 -2.47
CA GLN A 75 13.65 1.58 -2.01
C GLN A 75 12.96 1.39 -0.65
N TYR A 76 12.62 0.17 -0.25
CA TYR A 76 12.01 -0.11 1.04
C TYR A 76 13.03 -0.18 2.19
N LYS A 77 14.32 -0.26 1.91
CA LYS A 77 15.41 -0.25 2.90
C LYS A 77 15.22 -1.27 4.02
N VAL A 78 14.87 -2.50 3.67
CA VAL A 78 14.69 -3.59 4.63
C VAL A 78 16.03 -4.17 5.06
N ARG A 79 16.10 -4.61 6.32
CA ARG A 79 17.29 -5.23 6.90
C ARG A 79 17.27 -6.75 6.85
N GLY A 80 16.12 -7.33 6.58
CA GLY A 80 15.91 -8.75 6.49
C GLY A 80 14.55 -9.06 5.88
N ILE A 81 14.29 -10.32 5.60
CA ILE A 81 13.04 -10.80 5.02
C ILE A 81 12.45 -11.97 5.82
N PRO A 82 11.14 -12.09 5.89
CA PRO A 82 10.15 -11.12 5.40
C PRO A 82 10.06 -9.89 6.30
N THR A 83 9.79 -8.73 5.72
CA THR A 83 9.48 -7.50 6.46
C THR A 83 8.14 -6.99 5.98
N GLN A 84 7.20 -6.79 6.89
CA GLN A 84 5.91 -6.18 6.60
C GLN A 84 5.98 -4.69 6.98
N ILE A 85 5.55 -3.84 6.04
CA ILE A 85 5.51 -2.40 6.23
C ILE A 85 4.06 -1.95 6.20
N PHE A 86 3.64 -1.26 7.25
CA PHE A 86 2.26 -0.80 7.44
C PHE A 86 2.17 0.67 7.08
N TYR A 87 1.26 1.00 6.17
CA TYR A 87 1.02 2.36 5.71
C TYR A 87 -0.43 2.78 5.99
N ASP A 88 -0.60 4.06 6.31
CA ASP A 88 -1.94 4.65 6.36
C ASP A 88 -2.50 4.91 4.95
N ALA A 89 -3.74 5.38 4.87
CA ALA A 89 -4.41 5.68 3.60
C ALA A 89 -3.75 6.82 2.81
N ASN A 90 -2.90 7.62 3.44
CA ASN A 90 -2.15 8.70 2.81
C ASN A 90 -0.76 8.27 2.31
N GLY A 91 -0.40 7.00 2.49
CA GLY A 91 0.89 6.46 2.10
C GLY A 91 2.00 6.72 3.10
N LYS A 92 1.67 7.14 4.32
CA LYS A 92 2.65 7.33 5.39
C LYS A 92 2.97 5.99 6.04
N GLU A 93 4.27 5.67 6.15
CA GLU A 93 4.73 4.49 6.88
C GLU A 93 4.48 4.67 8.38
N LEU A 94 3.79 3.70 8.99
CA LEU A 94 3.45 3.71 10.39
C LEU A 94 4.29 2.76 11.22
N LYS A 95 4.61 1.59 10.65
CA LYS A 95 5.32 0.53 11.38
C LYS A 95 5.96 -0.47 10.43
N ARG A 96 7.00 -1.14 10.90
CA ARG A 96 7.61 -2.32 10.26
C ARG A 96 7.63 -3.49 11.23
N HIS A 97 7.41 -4.68 10.71
CA HIS A 97 7.57 -5.94 11.43
C HIS A 97 8.53 -6.84 10.66
N LEU A 98 9.56 -7.34 11.32
CA LEU A 98 10.52 -8.28 10.73
C LEU A 98 10.16 -9.71 11.15
N GLY A 99 10.08 -10.61 10.19
CA GLY A 99 9.79 -12.02 10.38
C GLY A 99 8.35 -12.38 10.05
N PHE A 100 7.98 -13.61 10.35
CA PHE A 100 6.63 -14.10 10.14
C PHE A 100 5.63 -13.37 11.07
N ILE A 101 4.46 -13.06 10.55
CA ILE A 101 3.32 -12.54 11.30
C ILE A 101 2.05 -13.22 10.83
N SER A 102 1.20 -13.62 11.75
CA SER A 102 -0.09 -14.21 11.41
C SER A 102 -1.07 -13.18 10.85
N LYS A 103 -2.09 -13.66 10.15
CA LYS A 103 -3.18 -12.80 9.68
C LYS A 103 -3.79 -11.98 10.80
N GLN A 104 -4.11 -12.62 11.93
CA GLN A 104 -4.64 -11.92 13.10
C GLN A 104 -3.66 -10.89 13.64
N GLY A 105 -2.35 -11.23 13.67
CA GLY A 105 -1.30 -10.29 14.06
C GLY A 105 -1.27 -9.03 13.19
N ILE A 106 -1.44 -9.18 11.88
CA ILE A 106 -1.52 -8.04 10.95
C ILE A 106 -2.74 -7.16 11.28
N LEU A 107 -3.89 -7.76 11.49
CA LEU A 107 -5.12 -7.04 11.82
C LEU A 107 -5.00 -6.32 13.17
N ASP A 108 -4.40 -6.96 14.16
CA ASP A 108 -4.16 -6.39 15.48
C ASP A 108 -3.19 -5.18 15.41
N GLU A 109 -2.17 -5.27 14.57
CA GLU A 109 -1.24 -4.16 14.37
C GLU A 109 -1.94 -2.94 13.72
N PHE A 110 -2.77 -3.14 12.71
CA PHE A 110 -3.57 -2.06 12.15
C PHE A 110 -4.52 -1.45 13.16
N GLN A 111 -5.15 -2.27 14.01
CA GLN A 111 -6.02 -1.79 15.08
C GLN A 111 -5.25 -0.93 16.09
N LYS A 112 -4.07 -1.37 16.53
CA LYS A 112 -3.18 -0.60 17.43
C LYS A 112 -2.74 0.73 16.81
N LEU A 113 -2.59 0.76 15.49
CA LEU A 113 -2.23 1.97 14.75
C LEU A 113 -3.42 2.92 14.51
N GLY A 114 -4.60 2.59 15.03
CA GLY A 114 -5.81 3.39 14.86
C GLY A 114 -6.55 3.17 13.57
N ILE A 115 -6.26 2.06 12.86
CA ILE A 115 -6.88 1.70 11.58
C ILE A 115 -7.58 0.35 11.74
N PRO A 116 -8.74 0.27 12.41
CA PRO A 116 -9.47 -0.98 12.52
C PRO A 116 -10.00 -1.40 11.14
N LEU A 117 -9.62 -2.58 10.70
CA LEU A 117 -10.03 -3.14 9.40
C LEU A 117 -11.24 -4.04 9.57
N LYS A 118 -12.25 -3.82 8.73
CA LYS A 118 -13.44 -4.68 8.65
C LYS A 118 -13.41 -5.42 7.31
N PRO A 119 -13.59 -6.74 7.29
CA PRO A 119 -13.60 -7.48 6.04
C PRO A 119 -14.73 -6.99 5.13
N ALA A 120 -14.42 -6.87 3.83
CA ALA A 120 -15.39 -6.48 2.81
C ALA A 120 -16.37 -7.62 2.53
N VAL A 121 -15.90 -8.86 2.66
CA VAL A 121 -16.72 -10.06 2.54
C VAL A 121 -17.05 -10.56 3.93
N LYS A 122 -18.30 -10.45 4.34
CA LYS A 122 -18.76 -11.16 5.53
C LYS A 122 -18.56 -12.64 5.28
N LYS A 123 -17.78 -13.32 6.15
CA LYS A 123 -17.74 -14.78 6.14
C LYS A 123 -19.17 -15.28 6.12
N GLY A 124 -19.56 -15.89 4.99
CA GLY A 124 -20.94 -16.23 4.72
C GLY A 124 -21.56 -17.07 5.80
N THR A 125 -22.72 -16.72 6.12
CA THR A 125 -23.72 -17.60 6.67
C THR A 125 -23.97 -18.72 5.65
#